data_7d7219f0717663d4ec95b024008cee06
#
_entry.id   7d7219f0717663d4ec95b024008cee06
#
_cell.length_a   1.000
_cell.length_b   1.000
_cell.length_c   1.000
_cell.angle_alpha   90.00
_cell.angle_beta   90.00
_cell.angle_gamma   90.00
#
_symmetry.space_group_name_H-M   'P 1'
#
loop_
_entity.id
_entity.type
_entity.pdbx_description
1 polymer ?
#
loop_
_entity_poly.entity_id
_entity_poly.type
_entity_poly.pdbx_seq_one_letter_code
_entity_poly.pdbx_strand_id
1 'polypeptide(L)'
;MAVAELPPQGRQTLQLIREGGPFPYSKDGSVFGNRERLLPSRQRGYYLEYTVKTPGSRDRGARRIVCGGQPRTPDTCYYTGDHYASFSRIAE
;
A
#
# COMPACT_ATOMS: atom_id res chain seq x y z
N MET A 1 -7.37 -7.68 7.93
CA MET A 1 -6.73 -8.89 7.41
C MET A 1 -5.37 -9.08 8.06
N ALA A 2 -4.97 -10.32 8.28
CA ALA A 2 -3.64 -10.59 8.81
C ALA A 2 -2.58 -10.49 7.71
N VAL A 3 -1.34 -10.20 8.08
CA VAL A 3 -0.22 -10.17 7.13
C VAL A 3 -0.14 -11.49 6.35
N ALA A 4 -0.37 -12.63 7.02
CA ALA A 4 -0.33 -13.94 6.38
C ALA A 4 -1.40 -14.14 5.29
N GLU A 5 -2.45 -13.34 5.31
CA GLU A 5 -3.53 -13.41 4.30
C GLU A 5 -3.22 -12.60 3.05
N LEU A 6 -2.19 -11.75 3.09
CA LEU A 6 -1.75 -11.01 1.91
C LEU A 6 -1.20 -11.98 0.87
N PRO A 7 -1.34 -11.64 -0.44
CA PRO A 7 -0.56 -12.34 -1.45
C PRO A 7 0.93 -12.26 -1.12
N PRO A 8 1.75 -13.24 -1.56
CA PRO A 8 3.20 -13.17 -1.31
C PRO A 8 3.83 -11.84 -1.75
N GLN A 9 3.35 -11.28 -2.86
CA GLN A 9 3.83 -9.99 -3.37
C GLN A 9 3.48 -8.84 -2.42
N GLY A 10 2.36 -8.95 -1.69
CA GLY A 10 1.99 -7.97 -0.67
C GLY A 10 2.92 -7.99 0.52
N ARG A 11 3.31 -9.19 0.97
CA ARG A 11 4.28 -9.33 2.04
C ARG A 11 5.64 -8.76 1.64
N GLN A 12 6.05 -8.97 0.38
CA GLN A 12 7.28 -8.42 -0.16
C GLN A 12 7.24 -6.89 -0.15
N THR A 13 6.12 -6.30 -0.54
CA THR A 13 5.94 -4.85 -0.53
C THR A 13 6.03 -4.28 0.89
N LEU A 14 5.40 -4.93 1.87
CA LEU A 14 5.53 -4.51 3.28
C LEU A 14 6.98 -4.51 3.74
N GLN A 15 7.74 -5.53 3.35
CA GLN A 15 9.17 -5.63 3.67
C GLN A 15 9.94 -4.44 3.08
N LEU A 16 9.68 -4.13 1.79
CA LEU A 16 10.32 -2.99 1.13
C LEU A 16 9.99 -1.66 1.82
N ILE A 17 8.74 -1.48 2.25
CA ILE A 17 8.32 -0.28 2.97
C ILE A 17 9.17 -0.11 4.24
N ARG A 18 9.36 -1.17 5.00
CA ARG A 18 10.17 -1.16 6.23
C ARG A 18 11.65 -0.89 5.96
N GLU A 19 12.14 -1.38 4.83
CA GLU A 19 13.54 -1.19 4.42
C GLU A 19 13.79 0.17 3.77
N GLY A 20 12.74 0.87 3.34
CA GLY A 20 12.87 2.14 2.64
C GLY A 20 13.18 1.99 1.16
N GLY A 21 12.86 0.84 0.58
CA GLY A 21 13.13 0.53 -0.81
C GLY A 21 14.42 -0.25 -1.02
N PRO A 22 14.96 -0.31 -2.26
CA PRO A 22 14.44 0.40 -3.44
C PRO A 22 13.13 -0.19 -3.94
N PHE A 23 12.25 0.68 -4.44
CA PHE A 23 10.95 0.27 -4.95
C PHE A 23 11.01 0.07 -6.47
N PRO A 24 10.28 -0.95 -7.00
CA PRO A 24 10.35 -1.25 -8.44
C PRO A 24 9.63 -0.26 -9.35
N TYR A 25 8.71 0.53 -8.80
CA TYR A 25 7.92 1.47 -9.62
C TYR A 25 8.16 2.90 -9.14
N SER A 26 8.25 3.83 -10.11
CA SER A 26 8.51 5.24 -9.80
C SER A 26 7.41 5.88 -8.97
N LYS A 27 6.17 5.35 -9.04
CA LYS A 27 5.05 5.85 -8.25
C LYS A 27 5.03 5.35 -6.82
N ASP A 28 5.83 4.36 -6.48
CA ASP A 28 5.88 3.83 -5.12
C ASP A 28 6.34 4.92 -4.15
N GLY A 29 5.60 5.09 -3.06
CA GLY A 29 5.87 6.14 -2.10
C GLY A 29 5.20 7.48 -2.42
N SER A 30 4.41 7.56 -3.50
CA SER A 30 3.66 8.78 -3.82
C SER A 30 2.53 9.00 -2.83
N VAL A 31 2.14 10.28 -2.66
CA VAL A 31 1.03 10.63 -1.78
C VAL A 31 -0.28 10.06 -2.32
N PHE A 32 -1.01 9.35 -1.46
CA PHE A 32 -2.36 8.89 -1.75
C PHE A 32 -3.35 9.91 -1.19
N GLY A 33 -4.21 10.46 -2.07
CA GLY A 33 -5.07 11.59 -1.70
C GLY A 33 -6.32 11.24 -0.90
N ASN A 34 -6.70 9.96 -0.81
CA ASN A 34 -7.90 9.52 -0.08
C ASN A 34 -9.17 10.27 -0.52
N ARG A 35 -9.30 10.52 -1.83
CA ARG A 35 -10.39 11.35 -2.37
C ARG A 35 -11.77 10.80 -2.09
N GLU A 36 -11.92 9.47 -2.11
CA GLU A 36 -13.18 8.79 -1.85
C GLU A 36 -13.48 8.67 -0.37
N ARG A 37 -12.54 9.08 0.49
CA ARG A 37 -12.68 9.05 1.95
C ARG A 37 -12.97 7.67 2.51
N LEU A 38 -12.48 6.62 1.85
CA LEU A 38 -12.63 5.24 2.33
C LEU A 38 -11.73 4.94 3.52
N LEU A 39 -10.60 5.64 3.63
CA LEU A 39 -9.72 5.56 4.79
C LEU A 39 -10.02 6.70 5.75
N PRO A 40 -9.64 6.58 7.04
CA PRO A 40 -9.84 7.67 7.99
C PRO A 40 -9.25 8.98 7.49
N SER A 41 -9.97 10.08 7.71
CA SER A 41 -9.54 11.40 7.25
C SER A 41 -8.30 11.85 8.00
N ARG A 42 -7.27 12.24 7.26
CA ARG A 42 -6.00 12.70 7.81
C ARG A 42 -5.48 13.85 6.97
N GLN A 43 -4.48 14.54 7.50
CA GLN A 43 -3.84 15.65 6.80
C GLN A 43 -3.22 15.17 5.49
N ARG A 44 -3.26 16.02 4.45
CA ARG A 44 -2.65 15.70 3.16
C ARG A 44 -1.18 15.32 3.34
N GLY A 45 -0.77 14.26 2.66
CA GLY A 45 0.60 13.74 2.75
C GLY A 45 0.76 12.65 3.81
N TYR A 46 -0.28 12.40 4.62
CA TYR A 46 -0.22 11.35 5.62
C TYR A 46 -0.13 9.95 5.00
N TYR A 47 -0.91 9.71 3.93
CA TYR A 47 -0.94 8.39 3.26
C TYR A 47 0.00 8.36 2.07
N LEU A 48 0.76 7.26 1.95
CA LEU A 48 1.60 6.96 0.80
C LEU A 48 1.15 5.64 0.18
N GLU A 49 1.23 5.54 -1.15
CA GLU A 49 0.81 4.34 -1.88
C GLU A 49 2.01 3.56 -2.38
N TYR A 50 1.83 2.24 -2.48
CA TYR A 50 2.86 1.33 -2.98
C TYR A 50 2.22 0.24 -3.82
N THR A 51 2.94 -0.20 -4.87
CA THR A 51 2.47 -1.23 -5.77
C THR A 51 2.68 -2.62 -5.18
N VAL A 52 1.65 -3.45 -5.25
CA VAL A 52 1.77 -4.90 -5.02
C VAL A 52 1.73 -5.55 -6.39
N LYS A 53 2.82 -6.22 -6.78
CA LYS A 53 2.91 -6.83 -8.11
C LYS A 53 1.81 -7.85 -8.32
N THR A 54 1.23 -7.83 -9.52
CA THR A 54 0.27 -8.85 -9.96
C THR A 54 1.01 -9.80 -10.90
N PRO A 55 1.18 -11.08 -10.53
CA PRO A 55 1.89 -12.04 -11.38
C PRO A 55 1.27 -12.12 -12.77
N GLY A 56 2.10 -12.10 -13.81
CA GLY A 56 1.65 -12.17 -15.20
C GLY A 56 1.12 -10.88 -15.79
N SER A 57 0.98 -9.82 -15.00
CA SER A 57 0.53 -8.54 -15.50
C SER A 57 1.68 -7.78 -16.16
N ARG A 58 1.40 -7.14 -17.30
CA ARG A 58 2.39 -6.32 -18.02
C ARG A 58 2.49 -4.91 -17.46
N ASP A 59 1.46 -4.47 -16.74
CA ASP A 59 1.41 -3.16 -16.10
C ASP A 59 1.46 -3.31 -14.58
N ARG A 60 1.20 -2.23 -13.85
CA ARG A 60 1.20 -2.26 -12.40
C ARG A 60 0.07 -3.10 -11.81
N GLY A 61 -0.97 -3.39 -12.59
CA GLY A 61 -2.17 -4.05 -12.09
C GLY A 61 -2.95 -3.14 -11.15
N ALA A 62 -3.87 -3.75 -10.38
CA ALA A 62 -4.79 -3.02 -9.51
C ALA A 62 -4.48 -3.15 -8.01
N ARG A 63 -3.45 -3.90 -7.64
CA ARG A 63 -3.15 -4.18 -6.23
C ARG A 63 -2.22 -3.13 -5.66
N ARG A 64 -2.56 -2.63 -4.45
CA ARG A 64 -1.77 -1.59 -3.76
C ARG A 64 -1.76 -1.84 -2.27
N ILE A 65 -0.73 -1.26 -1.61
CA ILE A 65 -0.74 -1.05 -0.17
C ILE A 65 -0.66 0.45 0.05
N VAL A 66 -1.50 0.96 0.94
CA VAL A 66 -1.49 2.37 1.35
C VAL A 66 -1.20 2.40 2.84
N CYS A 67 -0.14 3.11 3.21
CA CYS A 67 0.26 3.24 4.61
C CYS A 67 0.26 4.70 5.02
N GLY A 68 -0.09 4.95 6.29
CA GLY A 68 -0.07 6.28 6.87
C GLY A 68 0.90 6.38 8.02
N GLY A 69 1.48 7.56 8.21
CA GLY A 69 2.47 7.82 9.25
C GLY A 69 3.87 7.96 8.69
N GLN A 70 4.87 7.60 9.46
CA GLN A 70 6.27 7.69 9.03
C GLN A 70 6.54 6.67 7.92
N PRO A 71 7.33 7.05 6.89
CA PRO A 71 7.49 6.17 5.71
C PRO A 71 8.00 4.76 6.03
N ARG A 72 8.96 4.60 6.92
CA ARG A 72 9.53 3.29 7.21
C ARG A 72 8.90 2.60 8.41
N THR A 73 8.20 3.35 9.24
CA THR A 73 7.52 2.85 10.43
C THR A 73 6.10 3.38 10.46
N PRO A 74 5.27 2.98 9.48
CA PRO A 74 3.92 3.52 9.39
C PRO A 74 3.06 3.12 10.59
N ASP A 75 2.10 4.01 10.91
CA ASP A 75 1.15 3.76 12.00
C ASP A 75 0.14 2.69 11.61
N THR A 76 -0.23 2.65 10.33
CA THR A 76 -1.28 1.76 9.83
C THR A 76 -1.09 1.54 8.34
N CYS A 77 -1.45 0.34 7.87
CA CYS A 77 -1.40 0.00 6.45
C CYS A 77 -2.69 -0.68 6.04
N TYR A 78 -3.07 -0.46 4.79
CA TYR A 78 -4.27 -1.02 4.17
C TYR A 78 -3.92 -1.66 2.84
N TYR A 79 -4.58 -2.79 2.54
CA TYR A 79 -4.44 -3.48 1.26
C TYR A 79 -5.67 -3.24 0.40
N THR A 80 -5.48 -3.01 -0.90
CA THR A 80 -6.55 -3.00 -1.88
C THR A 80 -6.17 -3.91 -3.05
N GLY A 81 -7.14 -4.72 -3.51
CA GLY A 81 -6.98 -5.56 -4.69
C GLY A 81 -7.75 -5.03 -5.90
N ASP A 82 -8.47 -3.92 -5.77
CA ASP A 82 -9.39 -3.39 -6.77
C ASP A 82 -9.17 -1.92 -7.09
N HIS A 83 -7.90 -1.50 -7.07
CA HIS A 83 -7.48 -0.14 -7.43
C HIS A 83 -8.22 0.93 -6.61
N TYR A 84 -8.15 0.78 -5.29
CA TYR A 84 -8.69 1.74 -4.30
C TYR A 84 -10.21 1.76 -4.16
N ALA A 85 -10.93 0.80 -4.78
CA ALA A 85 -12.38 0.74 -4.62
C ALA A 85 -12.80 0.23 -3.24
N SER A 86 -11.98 -0.61 -2.64
CA SER A 86 -12.18 -1.07 -1.26
C SER A 86 -10.82 -1.34 -0.60
N PHE A 87 -10.81 -1.31 0.73
CA PHE A 87 -9.57 -1.52 1.51
C PHE A 87 -9.81 -2.49 2.64
N SER A 88 -8.76 -3.24 2.98
CA SER A 88 -8.71 -4.06 4.19
C SER A 88 -7.53 -3.60 5.03
N ARG A 89 -7.78 -3.31 6.32
CA ARG A 89 -6.70 -2.94 7.22
C ARG A 89 -5.81 -4.15 7.47
N ILE A 90 -4.51 -3.94 7.42
CA ILE A 90 -3.52 -5.00 7.66
C ILE A 90 -3.19 -5.00 9.15
N ALA A 91 -3.49 -6.11 9.82
CA ALA A 91 -3.17 -6.30 11.24
C ALA A 91 -1.84 -7.05 11.33
N GLU A 92 -0.88 -6.42 11.98
CA GLU A 92 0.45 -7.00 12.16
C GLU A 92 0.64 -7.60 13.54
#